data_970a55046f4570f91a573eb9cf68dad8
#
_entry.id   970a55046f4570f91a573eb9cf68dad8
#
_cell.length_a   1.000
_cell.length_b   1.000
_cell.length_c   1.000
_cell.angle_alpha   90.00
_cell.angle_beta   90.00
_cell.angle_gamma   90.00
#
_symmetry.space_group_name_H-M   'P 1'
#
loop_
_entity.id
_entity.type
_entity.pdbx_description
1 polymer ?
#
loop_
_entity_poly.entity_id
_entity_poly.type
_entity_poly.pdbx_seq_one_letter_code
_entity_poly.pdbx_strand_id
1 'polypeptide(L)'
;MKFKLINKSEFARRTELEFKRGTIQAPAFMPVGTNGTVKGMTVDDLESTNSEIILGNTFHLMLRPGDETIRDLGGLHKFSNWNRPILTDSGGFQVWSLGDLVKITEEGVKFSSPYDGKKIFMTPEDSMKIQENLGSDIVMAFDECTDYPLPYQQARESMELSMRWAKRCKESHKSDSALFGIVQGGMYKDLREESLKQLIQIDFDGIALGGLSVGESKEEKTAILEFMSDKSVSYTHLTLPTILLV
;
A
#
# COMPACT_ATOMS: atom_id res chain seq x y z
N MET A 1 2.67 -15.73 -3.63
CA MET A 1 3.97 -15.09 -3.92
C MET A 1 5.10 -16.02 -3.48
N LYS A 2 6.21 -16.11 -4.25
CA LYS A 2 7.45 -16.73 -3.76
C LYS A 2 8.53 -15.66 -3.69
N PHE A 3 9.29 -15.68 -2.61
CA PHE A 3 10.40 -14.75 -2.36
C PHE A 3 11.73 -15.47 -2.42
N LYS A 4 12.73 -14.83 -3.04
CA LYS A 4 14.10 -15.33 -3.09
C LYS A 4 15.09 -14.20 -2.88
N LEU A 5 15.96 -14.36 -1.88
CA LEU A 5 17.12 -13.50 -1.72
C LEU A 5 18.19 -13.95 -2.72
N ILE A 6 18.57 -13.07 -3.65
CA ILE A 6 19.56 -13.36 -4.69
C ILE A 6 20.96 -13.00 -4.19
N ASN A 7 21.10 -11.80 -3.60
CA ASN A 7 22.38 -11.33 -3.07
C ASN A 7 22.15 -10.34 -1.93
N LYS A 8 23.12 -10.23 -1.04
CA LYS A 8 23.15 -9.28 0.06
C LYS A 8 24.54 -8.68 0.18
N SER A 9 24.62 -7.36 0.35
CA SER A 9 25.86 -6.63 0.66
C SER A 9 25.53 -5.62 1.76
N GLU A 10 26.01 -5.84 2.97
CA GLU A 10 25.65 -5.08 4.17
C GLU A 10 24.11 -5.00 4.35
N PHE A 11 23.51 -3.80 4.21
CA PHE A 11 22.07 -3.59 4.30
C PHE A 11 21.34 -3.69 2.95
N ALA A 12 22.09 -3.63 1.84
CA ALA A 12 21.52 -3.74 0.50
C ALA A 12 21.16 -5.19 0.17
N ARG A 13 20.00 -5.40 -0.44
CA ARG A 13 19.53 -6.72 -0.87
C ARG A 13 19.04 -6.67 -2.31
N ARG A 14 19.44 -7.64 -3.09
CA ARG A 14 18.80 -7.98 -4.36
C ARG A 14 17.90 -9.18 -4.13
N THR A 15 16.63 -9.03 -4.48
CA THR A 15 15.63 -10.07 -4.27
C THR A 15 14.79 -10.31 -5.51
N GLU A 16 14.10 -11.44 -5.54
CA GLU A 16 13.19 -11.83 -6.60
C GLU A 16 11.85 -12.20 -5.99
N LEU A 17 10.78 -11.64 -6.54
CA LEU A 17 9.40 -11.91 -6.16
C LEU A 17 8.69 -12.57 -7.33
N GLU A 18 8.32 -13.84 -7.21
CA GLU A 18 7.64 -14.60 -8.25
C GLU A 18 6.12 -14.59 -8.04
N PHE A 19 5.39 -14.18 -9.06
CA PHE A 19 3.93 -14.17 -9.14
C PHE A 19 3.45 -14.99 -10.35
N LYS A 20 2.15 -15.28 -10.42
CA LYS A 20 1.54 -15.96 -11.59
C LYS A 20 1.74 -15.17 -12.90
N ARG A 21 1.87 -13.84 -12.83
CA ARG A 21 1.99 -12.92 -13.98
C ARG A 21 3.42 -12.46 -14.28
N GLY A 22 4.39 -13.01 -13.62
CA GLY A 22 5.81 -12.68 -13.86
C GLY A 22 6.60 -12.53 -12.57
N THR A 23 7.85 -12.17 -12.75
CA THR A 23 8.82 -12.03 -11.67
C THR A 23 9.26 -10.59 -11.57
N ILE A 24 9.39 -10.09 -10.34
CA ILE A 24 9.89 -8.76 -10.03
C ILE A 24 11.30 -8.88 -9.47
N GLN A 25 12.26 -8.22 -10.12
CA GLN A 25 13.63 -8.09 -9.62
C GLN A 25 13.74 -6.85 -8.73
N ALA A 26 13.83 -7.04 -7.43
CA ALA A 26 13.91 -5.92 -6.49
C ALA A 26 15.37 -5.59 -6.09
N PRO A 27 15.70 -4.30 -5.91
CA PRO A 27 14.77 -3.18 -5.82
C PRO A 27 14.14 -2.81 -7.16
N ALA A 28 12.83 -2.54 -7.17
CA ALA A 28 12.08 -2.16 -8.35
C ALA A 28 11.29 -0.87 -8.08
N PHE A 29 11.23 0.00 -9.09
CA PHE A 29 10.33 1.14 -9.09
C PHE A 29 8.96 0.71 -9.60
N MET A 30 7.89 1.21 -8.98
CA MET A 30 6.51 0.95 -9.39
C MET A 30 5.90 2.22 -10.01
N PRO A 31 5.84 2.33 -11.34
CA PRO A 31 5.11 3.42 -11.99
C PRO A 31 3.65 3.44 -11.54
N VAL A 32 3.13 4.65 -11.28
CA VAL A 32 1.79 4.79 -10.72
C VAL A 32 0.74 4.93 -11.80
N GLY A 33 -0.14 3.96 -11.86
CA GLY A 33 -1.31 3.89 -12.75
C GLY A 33 -2.60 4.27 -12.02
N THR A 34 -2.76 5.53 -11.61
CA THR A 34 -3.86 6.02 -10.77
C THR A 34 -5.25 5.56 -11.23
N ASN A 35 -5.54 5.65 -12.52
CA ASN A 35 -6.82 5.25 -13.11
C ASN A 35 -6.67 3.99 -14.00
N GLY A 36 -5.81 3.05 -13.61
CA GLY A 36 -5.48 1.88 -14.42
C GLY A 36 -4.53 2.17 -15.57
N THR A 37 -3.94 3.37 -15.63
CA THR A 37 -2.94 3.78 -16.62
C THR A 37 -1.93 4.72 -15.99
N VAL A 38 -0.67 4.61 -16.39
CA VAL A 38 0.39 5.55 -15.99
C VAL A 38 0.27 6.80 -16.85
N LYS A 39 0.12 7.96 -16.21
CA LYS A 39 -0.13 9.22 -16.90
C LYS A 39 0.99 9.55 -17.89
N GLY A 40 0.62 9.78 -19.16
CA GLY A 40 1.56 10.14 -20.21
C GLY A 40 2.41 9.00 -20.75
N MET A 41 2.13 7.75 -20.39
CA MET A 41 2.84 6.56 -20.89
C MET A 41 1.85 5.51 -21.42
N THR A 42 2.19 4.90 -22.54
CA THR A 42 1.53 3.70 -23.05
C THR A 42 2.06 2.45 -22.35
N VAL A 43 1.40 1.31 -22.54
CA VAL A 43 1.90 0.01 -22.06
C VAL A 43 3.26 -0.30 -22.71
N ASP A 44 3.40 -0.03 -24.01
CA ASP A 44 4.66 -0.25 -24.75
C ASP A 44 5.80 0.61 -24.18
N ASP A 45 5.52 1.86 -23.79
CA ASP A 45 6.52 2.71 -23.11
C ASP A 45 6.97 2.10 -21.79
N LEU A 46 6.03 1.62 -20.97
CA LEU A 46 6.33 0.95 -19.70
C LEU A 46 7.15 -0.34 -19.90
N GLU A 47 6.83 -1.12 -20.92
CA GLU A 47 7.58 -2.32 -21.26
C GLU A 47 8.99 -1.98 -21.74
N SER A 48 9.15 -0.91 -22.51
CA SER A 48 10.46 -0.43 -23.02
C SER A 48 11.39 0.04 -21.88
N THR A 49 10.82 0.53 -20.77
CA THR A 49 11.58 0.88 -19.55
C THR A 49 11.89 -0.33 -18.66
N ASN A 50 11.52 -1.54 -19.08
CA ASN A 50 11.60 -2.76 -18.27
C ASN A 50 10.85 -2.67 -16.93
N SER A 51 9.75 -1.91 -16.87
CA SER A 51 8.88 -1.93 -15.69
C SER A 51 8.29 -3.32 -15.50
N GLU A 52 8.51 -3.91 -14.33
CA GLU A 52 8.05 -5.28 -14.00
C GLU A 52 6.77 -5.30 -13.18
N ILE A 53 6.40 -4.15 -12.61
CA ILE A 53 5.21 -3.96 -11.78
C ILE A 53 4.72 -2.52 -11.93
N ILE A 54 3.40 -2.32 -11.82
CA ILE A 54 2.77 -1.00 -11.69
C ILE A 54 1.93 -0.94 -10.41
N LEU A 55 1.61 0.29 -9.97
CA LEU A 55 0.73 0.54 -8.83
C LEU A 55 -0.60 1.11 -9.32
N GLY A 56 -1.71 0.54 -8.85
CA GLY A 56 -3.06 1.08 -9.04
C GLY A 56 -3.59 1.71 -7.75
N ASN A 57 -4.31 2.83 -7.84
CA ASN A 57 -4.88 3.46 -6.67
C ASN A 57 -6.32 3.01 -6.42
N THR A 58 -6.52 2.25 -5.37
CA THR A 58 -7.82 1.68 -4.96
C THR A 58 -8.90 2.74 -4.83
N PHE A 59 -8.60 3.85 -4.16
CA PHE A 59 -9.54 4.96 -3.97
C PHE A 59 -10.09 5.51 -5.29
N HIS A 60 -9.24 5.79 -6.26
CA HIS A 60 -9.66 6.35 -7.54
C HIS A 60 -10.43 5.34 -8.37
N LEU A 61 -9.96 4.09 -8.41
CA LEU A 61 -10.56 3.01 -9.19
C LEU A 61 -11.94 2.61 -8.67
N MET A 62 -12.15 2.58 -7.34
CA MET A 62 -13.45 2.30 -6.75
C MET A 62 -14.48 3.40 -6.99
N LEU A 63 -14.04 4.67 -7.05
CA LEU A 63 -14.92 5.79 -7.34
C LEU A 63 -15.25 5.89 -8.84
N ARG A 64 -14.27 5.58 -9.69
CA ARG A 64 -14.43 5.70 -11.14
C ARG A 64 -13.43 4.82 -11.89
N PRO A 65 -13.90 3.83 -12.69
CA PRO A 65 -15.29 3.53 -13.07
C PRO A 65 -16.08 2.71 -12.05
N GLY A 66 -15.46 2.29 -10.92
CA GLY A 66 -15.99 1.39 -9.90
C GLY A 66 -15.31 0.03 -9.98
N ASP A 67 -14.98 -0.52 -8.83
CA ASP A 67 -14.29 -1.82 -8.70
C ASP A 67 -15.11 -3.00 -9.25
N GLU A 68 -16.45 -2.98 -9.07
CA GLU A 68 -17.32 -3.99 -9.66
C GLU A 68 -17.32 -3.93 -11.20
N THR A 69 -17.30 -2.73 -11.78
CA THR A 69 -17.18 -2.55 -13.24
C THR A 69 -15.87 -3.13 -13.75
N ILE A 70 -14.76 -2.87 -13.04
CA ILE A 70 -13.44 -3.41 -13.40
C ILE A 70 -13.43 -4.94 -13.28
N ARG A 71 -14.02 -5.51 -12.21
CA ARG A 71 -14.19 -6.96 -12.05
C ARG A 71 -14.94 -7.57 -13.23
N ASP A 72 -16.05 -6.99 -13.61
CA ASP A 72 -16.92 -7.50 -14.69
C ASP A 72 -16.24 -7.41 -16.07
N LEU A 73 -15.32 -6.47 -16.25
CA LEU A 73 -14.42 -6.37 -17.41
C LEU A 73 -13.23 -7.36 -17.36
N GLY A 74 -13.11 -8.15 -16.29
CA GLY A 74 -12.10 -9.19 -16.13
C GLY A 74 -10.87 -8.78 -15.33
N GLY A 75 -11.02 -7.76 -14.46
CA GLY A 75 -10.02 -7.26 -13.53
C GLY A 75 -9.12 -6.18 -14.10
N LEU A 76 -8.31 -5.58 -13.22
CA LEU A 76 -7.49 -4.42 -13.54
C LEU A 76 -6.45 -4.69 -14.65
N HIS A 77 -5.93 -5.91 -14.74
CA HIS A 77 -4.99 -6.32 -15.79
C HIS A 77 -5.60 -6.19 -17.19
N LYS A 78 -6.84 -6.67 -17.38
CA LYS A 78 -7.53 -6.53 -18.68
C LYS A 78 -7.94 -5.08 -18.93
N PHE A 79 -8.42 -4.40 -17.89
CA PHE A 79 -8.83 -3.01 -17.99
C PHE A 79 -7.68 -2.09 -18.41
N SER A 80 -6.48 -2.30 -17.86
CA SER A 80 -5.28 -1.51 -18.19
C SER A 80 -4.44 -2.05 -19.35
N ASN A 81 -4.80 -3.23 -19.89
CA ASN A 81 -3.99 -3.98 -20.86
C ASN A 81 -2.55 -4.25 -20.36
N TRP A 82 -2.36 -4.43 -19.04
CA TRP A 82 -1.08 -4.70 -18.42
C TRP A 82 -1.01 -6.16 -17.95
N ASN A 83 -0.07 -6.94 -18.49
CA ASN A 83 0.01 -8.38 -18.26
C ASN A 83 1.03 -8.81 -17.19
N ARG A 84 1.75 -7.85 -16.58
CA ARG A 84 2.72 -8.09 -15.50
C ARG A 84 2.08 -7.80 -14.14
N PRO A 85 2.75 -8.05 -13.01
CA PRO A 85 2.23 -7.80 -11.67
C PRO A 85 1.69 -6.39 -11.47
N ILE A 86 0.61 -6.28 -10.67
CA ILE A 86 0.01 -5.04 -10.20
C ILE A 86 -0.06 -5.08 -8.68
N LEU A 87 0.38 -3.99 -8.03
CA LEU A 87 0.07 -3.70 -6.65
C LEU A 87 -1.07 -2.68 -6.60
N THR A 88 -2.07 -2.89 -5.74
CA THR A 88 -3.03 -1.85 -5.38
C THR A 88 -2.76 -1.35 -3.98
N ASP A 89 -2.80 -0.02 -3.79
CA ASP A 89 -2.74 0.58 -2.45
C ASP A 89 -4.02 0.30 -1.65
N SER A 90 -4.02 0.64 -0.36
CA SER A 90 -5.18 0.46 0.51
C SER A 90 -6.32 1.48 0.27
N GLY A 91 -6.02 2.62 -0.34
CA GLY A 91 -6.87 3.79 -0.44
C GLY A 91 -6.76 4.74 0.76
N GLY A 92 -6.07 4.36 1.84
CA GLY A 92 -5.96 5.15 3.08
C GLY A 92 -5.30 6.51 2.88
N PHE A 93 -4.23 6.59 2.11
CA PHE A 93 -3.53 7.84 1.83
C PHE A 93 -4.41 8.85 1.06
N GLN A 94 -5.15 8.40 0.05
CA GLN A 94 -6.03 9.26 -0.73
C GLN A 94 -7.21 9.75 0.10
N VAL A 95 -7.76 8.90 0.98
CA VAL A 95 -8.79 9.31 1.94
C VAL A 95 -8.25 10.38 2.88
N TRP A 96 -7.05 10.17 3.47
CA TRP A 96 -6.39 11.18 4.30
C TRP A 96 -6.23 12.52 3.58
N SER A 97 -5.86 12.51 2.30
CA SER A 97 -5.66 13.73 1.50
C SER A 97 -6.93 14.59 1.31
N LEU A 98 -8.13 14.06 1.62
CA LEU A 98 -9.38 14.82 1.61
C LEU A 98 -9.53 15.78 2.82
N GLY A 99 -8.63 15.71 3.81
CA GLY A 99 -8.58 16.61 4.95
C GLY A 99 -9.87 16.60 5.79
N ASP A 100 -10.41 17.78 6.09
CA ASP A 100 -11.60 17.98 6.96
C ASP A 100 -12.89 17.28 6.49
N LEU A 101 -12.90 16.74 5.27
CA LEU A 101 -14.05 15.99 4.74
C LEU A 101 -14.08 14.52 5.21
N VAL A 102 -13.10 14.12 6.02
CA VAL A 102 -12.94 12.75 6.51
C VAL A 102 -13.29 12.65 7.99
N LYS A 103 -14.04 11.61 8.34
CA LYS A 103 -14.25 11.22 9.73
C LYS A 103 -13.78 9.78 9.94
N ILE A 104 -12.77 9.61 10.77
CA ILE A 104 -12.22 8.32 11.15
C ILE A 104 -12.90 7.80 12.39
N THR A 105 -13.22 6.51 12.42
CA THR A 105 -13.78 5.78 13.56
C THR A 105 -13.12 4.42 13.68
N GLU A 106 -13.37 3.70 14.77
CA GLU A 106 -12.87 2.32 14.92
C GLU A 106 -13.34 1.39 13.79
N GLU A 107 -14.55 1.59 13.30
CA GLU A 107 -15.17 0.75 12.27
C GLU A 107 -14.60 1.02 10.88
N GLY A 108 -14.17 2.26 10.61
CA GLY A 108 -13.70 2.67 9.27
C GLY A 108 -13.79 4.18 9.08
N VAL A 109 -13.75 4.63 7.85
CA VAL A 109 -13.68 6.04 7.46
C VAL A 109 -14.93 6.49 6.70
N LYS A 110 -15.46 7.66 7.06
CA LYS A 110 -16.54 8.35 6.34
C LYS A 110 -15.96 9.52 5.58
N PHE A 111 -16.27 9.63 4.30
CA PHE A 111 -15.85 10.74 3.47
C PHE A 111 -16.89 11.03 2.38
N SER A 112 -16.70 12.13 1.66
CA SER A 112 -17.50 12.47 0.50
C SER A 112 -16.67 12.34 -0.78
N SER A 113 -17.23 11.66 -1.78
CA SER A 113 -16.59 11.50 -3.09
C SER A 113 -16.28 12.87 -3.71
N PRO A 114 -15.05 13.12 -4.14
CA PRO A 114 -14.69 14.40 -4.79
C PRO A 114 -15.30 14.57 -6.18
N TYR A 115 -15.89 13.51 -6.74
CA TYR A 115 -16.47 13.55 -8.08
C TYR A 115 -17.95 13.97 -8.08
N ASP A 116 -18.73 13.48 -7.13
CA ASP A 116 -20.20 13.64 -7.09
C ASP A 116 -20.77 14.01 -5.72
N GLY A 117 -19.88 14.15 -4.71
CA GLY A 117 -20.27 14.48 -3.34
C GLY A 117 -20.97 13.36 -2.56
N LYS A 118 -21.11 12.16 -3.14
CA LYS A 118 -21.72 11.02 -2.48
C LYS A 118 -21.00 10.67 -1.20
N LYS A 119 -21.75 10.48 -0.11
CA LYS A 119 -21.19 10.03 1.17
C LYS A 119 -20.87 8.54 1.11
N ILE A 120 -19.65 8.20 1.47
CA ILE A 120 -19.11 6.85 1.46
C ILE A 120 -18.64 6.52 2.88
N PHE A 121 -18.89 5.29 3.29
CA PHE A 121 -18.28 4.69 4.46
C PHE A 121 -17.47 3.48 4.00
N MET A 122 -16.20 3.47 4.31
CA MET A 122 -15.23 2.46 3.88
C MET A 122 -14.59 1.82 5.11
N THR A 123 -14.74 0.54 5.24
CA THR A 123 -14.15 -0.28 6.30
C THR A 123 -12.87 -0.98 5.79
N PRO A 124 -12.04 -1.56 6.67
CA PRO A 124 -10.94 -2.43 6.26
C PRO A 124 -11.41 -3.59 5.36
N GLU A 125 -12.56 -4.19 5.66
CA GLU A 125 -13.14 -5.28 4.87
C GLU A 125 -13.55 -4.80 3.47
N ASP A 126 -14.10 -3.58 3.36
CA ASP A 126 -14.45 -2.98 2.07
C ASP A 126 -13.18 -2.74 1.23
N SER A 127 -12.09 -2.24 1.83
CA SER A 127 -10.82 -2.07 1.13
C SER A 127 -10.31 -3.40 0.57
N MET A 128 -10.37 -4.47 1.36
CA MET A 128 -9.99 -5.81 0.88
C MET A 128 -10.89 -6.27 -0.25
N LYS A 129 -12.21 -6.08 -0.14
CA LYS A 129 -13.18 -6.46 -1.17
C LYS A 129 -12.98 -5.70 -2.47
N ILE A 130 -12.71 -4.41 -2.40
CA ILE A 130 -12.43 -3.57 -3.58
C ILE A 130 -11.16 -4.08 -4.28
N GLN A 131 -10.06 -4.30 -3.54
CA GLN A 131 -8.81 -4.79 -4.10
C GLN A 131 -8.96 -6.21 -4.69
N GLU A 132 -9.80 -7.07 -4.08
CA GLU A 132 -10.16 -8.38 -4.63
C GLU A 132 -10.89 -8.22 -5.98
N ASN A 133 -11.87 -7.30 -6.09
CA ASN A 133 -12.57 -7.01 -7.34
C ASN A 133 -11.62 -6.47 -8.43
N LEU A 134 -10.64 -5.64 -8.04
CA LEU A 134 -9.60 -5.17 -8.95
C LEU A 134 -8.69 -6.30 -9.44
N GLY A 135 -8.49 -7.36 -8.65
CA GLY A 135 -7.73 -8.54 -9.03
C GLY A 135 -6.23 -8.32 -9.15
N SER A 136 -5.65 -7.47 -8.29
CA SER A 136 -4.21 -7.21 -8.22
C SER A 136 -3.43 -8.39 -7.62
N ASP A 137 -2.12 -8.44 -7.87
CA ASP A 137 -1.22 -9.51 -7.38
C ASP A 137 -0.73 -9.22 -5.97
N ILE A 138 -0.61 -7.94 -5.61
CA ILE A 138 -0.29 -7.47 -4.26
C ILE A 138 -1.38 -6.51 -3.81
N VAL A 139 -1.92 -6.74 -2.62
CA VAL A 139 -2.93 -5.89 -1.97
C VAL A 139 -2.39 -5.37 -0.65
N MET A 140 -2.80 -4.16 -0.25
CA MET A 140 -2.32 -3.49 0.95
C MET A 140 -3.38 -3.49 2.03
N ALA A 141 -2.98 -3.76 3.28
CA ALA A 141 -3.88 -3.60 4.43
C ALA A 141 -4.32 -2.13 4.56
N PHE A 142 -5.58 -1.91 4.92
CA PHE A 142 -6.11 -0.57 5.15
C PHE A 142 -5.50 0.02 6.43
N ASP A 143 -5.00 1.24 6.34
CA ASP A 143 -4.28 1.93 7.40
C ASP A 143 -4.72 3.39 7.54
N GLU A 144 -4.47 3.98 8.69
CA GLU A 144 -4.66 5.41 8.91
C GLU A 144 -3.37 6.15 8.62
N CYS A 145 -3.38 6.97 7.56
CA CYS A 145 -2.33 7.94 7.30
C CYS A 145 -2.58 9.18 8.15
N THR A 146 -1.51 9.76 8.72
CA THR A 146 -1.58 10.90 9.63
C THR A 146 -0.81 12.10 9.10
N ASP A 147 -1.16 13.29 9.59
CA ASP A 147 -0.44 14.52 9.32
C ASP A 147 0.97 14.52 9.95
N TYR A 148 1.79 15.44 9.49
CA TYR A 148 3.09 15.74 10.06
C TYR A 148 3.19 17.26 10.32
N PRO A 149 3.73 17.70 11.49
CA PRO A 149 4.10 16.89 12.66
C PRO A 149 2.89 16.40 13.45
N LEU A 150 3.01 15.23 14.09
CA LEU A 150 1.97 14.62 14.91
C LEU A 150 2.48 14.42 16.33
N PRO A 151 1.74 14.83 17.41
CA PRO A 151 2.09 14.52 18.79
C PRO A 151 2.17 13.03 19.06
N TYR A 152 3.10 12.60 19.93
CA TYR A 152 3.36 11.18 20.23
C TYR A 152 2.10 10.38 20.57
N GLN A 153 1.24 10.93 21.45
CA GLN A 153 0.02 10.22 21.86
C GLN A 153 -0.95 9.98 20.70
N GLN A 154 -1.11 10.97 19.80
CA GLN A 154 -1.94 10.82 18.60
C GLN A 154 -1.30 9.83 17.61
N ALA A 155 0.02 9.86 17.45
CA ALA A 155 0.73 8.88 16.62
C ALA A 155 0.55 7.46 17.14
N ARG A 156 0.54 7.26 18.46
CA ARG A 156 0.28 5.97 19.12
C ARG A 156 -1.15 5.51 18.84
N GLU A 157 -2.14 6.34 19.08
CA GLU A 157 -3.57 6.02 18.88
C GLU A 157 -3.85 5.63 17.42
N SER A 158 -3.31 6.38 16.48
CA SER A 158 -3.42 6.10 15.05
C SER A 158 -2.71 4.79 14.66
N MET A 159 -1.51 4.55 15.17
CA MET A 159 -0.79 3.31 14.94
C MET A 159 -1.57 2.11 15.48
N GLU A 160 -2.10 2.19 16.69
CA GLU A 160 -2.89 1.14 17.31
C GLU A 160 -4.19 0.86 16.52
N LEU A 161 -4.87 1.91 16.01
CA LEU A 161 -6.02 1.77 15.12
C LEU A 161 -5.62 1.03 13.83
N SER A 162 -4.53 1.44 13.20
CA SER A 162 -4.01 0.79 12.00
C SER A 162 -3.69 -0.69 12.23
N MET A 163 -3.19 -1.07 13.41
CA MET A 163 -2.91 -2.47 13.75
C MET A 163 -4.20 -3.29 13.93
N ARG A 164 -5.25 -2.70 14.55
CA ARG A 164 -6.57 -3.36 14.62
C ARG A 164 -7.20 -3.54 13.25
N TRP A 165 -7.10 -2.55 12.38
CA TRP A 165 -7.55 -2.64 10.98
C TRP A 165 -6.74 -3.64 10.17
N ALA A 166 -5.42 -3.70 10.36
CA ALA A 166 -4.55 -4.69 9.72
C ALA A 166 -4.99 -6.12 10.02
N LYS A 167 -5.35 -6.41 11.29
CA LYS A 167 -5.90 -7.71 11.68
C LYS A 167 -7.22 -8.02 10.95
N ARG A 168 -8.16 -7.06 10.90
CA ARG A 168 -9.43 -7.19 10.17
C ARG A 168 -9.22 -7.42 8.67
N CYS A 169 -8.24 -6.72 8.06
CA CYS A 169 -7.84 -6.96 6.67
C CYS A 169 -7.36 -8.41 6.47
N LYS A 170 -6.48 -8.90 7.36
CA LYS A 170 -5.98 -10.28 7.28
C LYS A 170 -7.10 -11.31 7.40
N GLU A 171 -8.04 -11.11 8.32
CA GLU A 171 -9.20 -12.01 8.54
C GLU A 171 -10.18 -12.01 7.36
N SER A 172 -10.33 -10.86 6.67
CA SER A 172 -11.24 -10.72 5.53
C SER A 172 -10.60 -11.06 4.18
N HIS A 173 -9.26 -11.10 4.08
CA HIS A 173 -8.55 -11.43 2.86
C HIS A 173 -8.74 -12.90 2.48
N LYS A 174 -9.27 -13.17 1.26
CA LYS A 174 -9.59 -14.53 0.78
C LYS A 174 -9.06 -14.85 -0.62
N SER A 175 -8.42 -13.87 -1.27
CA SER A 175 -7.85 -14.08 -2.60
C SER A 175 -6.46 -14.72 -2.52
N ASP A 176 -5.95 -15.16 -3.68
CA ASP A 176 -4.57 -15.68 -3.82
C ASP A 176 -3.52 -14.57 -3.93
N SER A 177 -3.92 -13.28 -3.88
CA SER A 177 -2.99 -12.15 -3.92
C SER A 177 -2.14 -12.10 -2.65
N ALA A 178 -0.93 -11.56 -2.75
CA ALA A 178 -0.10 -11.34 -1.58
C ALA A 178 -0.62 -10.13 -0.77
N LEU A 179 -0.90 -10.32 0.51
CA LEU A 179 -1.35 -9.25 1.39
C LEU A 179 -0.18 -8.66 2.17
N PHE A 180 0.03 -7.35 2.05
CA PHE A 180 1.08 -6.62 2.73
C PHE A 180 0.52 -5.75 3.86
N GLY A 181 1.13 -5.85 5.04
CA GLY A 181 0.88 -4.96 6.17
C GLY A 181 1.66 -3.66 6.06
N ILE A 182 1.17 -2.59 6.70
CA ILE A 182 1.78 -1.26 6.64
C ILE A 182 2.21 -0.82 8.05
N VAL A 183 3.51 -0.61 8.25
CA VAL A 183 4.06 -0.07 9.49
C VAL A 183 3.72 1.41 9.60
N GLN A 184 3.03 1.78 10.67
CA GLN A 184 2.72 3.15 11.05
C GLN A 184 3.44 3.55 12.35
N GLY A 185 3.29 4.80 12.84
CA GLY A 185 3.92 5.29 14.07
C GLY A 185 4.61 6.65 13.91
N GLY A 186 4.32 7.39 12.84
CA GLY A 186 4.89 8.73 12.58
C GLY A 186 6.42 8.70 12.53
N MET A 187 7.07 9.68 13.14
CA MET A 187 8.54 9.75 13.25
C MET A 187 9.07 9.12 14.56
N TYR A 188 8.25 8.34 15.27
CA TYR A 188 8.61 7.73 16.54
C TYR A 188 9.12 6.30 16.36
N LYS A 189 10.39 6.08 16.61
CA LYS A 189 11.09 4.79 16.38
C LYS A 189 10.49 3.65 17.18
N ASP A 190 10.12 3.89 18.43
CA ASP A 190 9.50 2.91 19.33
C ASP A 190 8.12 2.47 18.82
N LEU A 191 7.29 3.41 18.37
CA LEU A 191 5.98 3.10 17.78
C LEU A 191 6.10 2.28 16.49
N ARG A 192 7.07 2.62 15.63
CA ARG A 192 7.32 1.86 14.40
C ARG A 192 7.82 0.45 14.69
N GLU A 193 8.65 0.29 15.70
CA GLU A 193 9.10 -1.04 16.14
C GLU A 193 7.95 -1.86 16.71
N GLU A 194 7.06 -1.24 17.49
CA GLU A 194 5.87 -1.88 18.04
C GLU A 194 4.91 -2.29 16.90
N SER A 195 4.63 -1.39 15.97
CA SER A 195 3.83 -1.66 14.76
C SER A 195 4.39 -2.84 13.96
N LEU A 196 5.70 -2.84 13.68
CA LEU A 196 6.35 -3.95 12.97
C LEU A 196 6.19 -5.29 13.70
N LYS A 197 6.39 -5.32 15.04
CA LYS A 197 6.22 -6.54 15.84
C LYS A 197 4.81 -7.09 15.77
N GLN A 198 3.79 -6.22 15.82
CA GLN A 198 2.39 -6.63 15.70
C GLN A 198 2.08 -7.18 14.29
N LEU A 199 2.57 -6.52 13.22
CA LEU A 199 2.39 -7.00 11.85
C LEU A 199 3.06 -8.36 11.60
N ILE A 200 4.24 -8.60 12.17
CA ILE A 200 4.91 -9.91 12.11
C ILE A 200 4.05 -11.00 12.78
N GLN A 201 3.41 -10.70 13.91
CA GLN A 201 2.52 -11.65 14.60
C GLN A 201 1.23 -11.95 13.81
N ILE A 202 0.73 -10.99 13.02
CA ILE A 202 -0.44 -11.18 12.14
C ILE A 202 -0.07 -12.05 10.92
N ASP A 203 1.21 -12.13 10.58
CA ASP A 203 1.75 -12.98 9.50
C ASP A 203 1.32 -12.56 8.09
N PHE A 204 1.69 -11.35 7.70
CA PHE A 204 1.51 -10.84 6.34
C PHE A 204 2.54 -11.44 5.37
N ASP A 205 2.21 -11.52 4.07
CA ASP A 205 3.13 -11.95 3.01
C ASP A 205 4.29 -10.97 2.79
N GLY A 206 4.10 -9.70 3.18
CA GLY A 206 5.12 -8.66 3.10
C GLY A 206 4.76 -7.46 3.98
N ILE A 207 5.73 -6.55 4.14
CA ILE A 207 5.61 -5.35 4.98
C ILE A 207 5.99 -4.12 4.16
N ALA A 208 5.20 -3.07 4.30
CA ALA A 208 5.48 -1.73 3.78
C ALA A 208 5.75 -0.75 4.92
N LEU A 209 6.51 0.31 4.66
CA LEU A 209 6.67 1.45 5.57
C LEU A 209 5.72 2.57 5.13
N GLY A 210 4.68 2.84 5.91
CA GLY A 210 3.73 3.92 5.69
C GLY A 210 4.07 5.19 6.46
N GLY A 211 3.24 6.23 6.29
CA GLY A 211 3.37 7.50 7.01
C GLY A 211 4.71 8.20 6.77
N LEU A 212 5.24 8.14 5.56
CA LEU A 212 6.45 8.83 5.10
C LEU A 212 6.11 9.72 3.91
N SER A 213 6.83 10.83 3.76
CA SER A 213 6.59 11.91 2.76
C SER A 213 5.23 12.59 2.93
N VAL A 214 4.87 12.82 4.18
CA VAL A 214 3.67 13.56 4.60
C VAL A 214 4.03 14.97 5.12
N GLY A 215 5.28 15.43 4.92
CA GLY A 215 5.77 16.75 5.31
C GLY A 215 7.07 16.75 6.13
N GLU A 216 7.57 15.59 6.52
CA GLU A 216 8.85 15.46 7.25
C GLU A 216 10.05 15.85 6.37
N SER A 217 11.16 16.22 7.03
CA SER A 217 12.43 16.50 6.35
C SER A 217 13.05 15.22 5.75
N LYS A 218 13.96 15.40 4.81
CA LYS A 218 14.72 14.27 4.22
C LYS A 218 15.54 13.54 5.28
N GLU A 219 16.09 14.30 6.24
CA GLU A 219 16.91 13.78 7.33
C GLU A 219 16.09 12.88 8.26
N GLU A 220 14.89 13.33 8.66
CA GLU A 220 13.97 12.55 9.49
C GLU A 220 13.53 11.27 8.80
N LYS A 221 13.13 11.38 7.53
CA LYS A 221 12.78 10.22 6.71
C LYS A 221 13.94 9.23 6.63
N THR A 222 15.15 9.68 6.33
CA THR A 222 16.34 8.84 6.26
C THR A 222 16.61 8.14 7.60
N ALA A 223 16.53 8.87 8.73
CA ALA A 223 16.72 8.30 10.05
C ALA A 223 15.71 7.19 10.43
N ILE A 224 14.47 7.30 9.95
CA ILE A 224 13.47 6.25 10.10
C ILE A 224 13.79 5.06 9.19
N LEU A 225 14.17 5.29 7.93
CA LEU A 225 14.52 4.21 7.00
C LEU A 225 15.71 3.41 7.48
N GLU A 226 16.78 4.08 7.95
CA GLU A 226 17.96 3.43 8.55
C GLU A 226 17.57 2.60 9.78
N PHE A 227 16.81 3.18 10.71
CA PHE A 227 16.34 2.46 11.90
C PHE A 227 15.52 1.22 11.56
N MET A 228 14.63 1.31 10.58
CA MET A 228 13.75 0.22 10.18
C MET A 228 14.48 -0.84 9.35
N SER A 229 15.53 -0.47 8.62
CA SER A 229 16.30 -1.41 7.80
C SER A 229 16.91 -2.53 8.63
N ASP A 230 17.47 -2.22 9.79
CA ASP A 230 18.07 -3.19 10.71
C ASP A 230 17.04 -4.18 11.29
N LYS A 231 15.80 -3.72 11.49
CA LYS A 231 14.75 -4.49 12.16
C LYS A 231 13.94 -5.35 11.19
N SER A 232 13.83 -4.94 9.95
CA SER A 232 13.05 -5.64 8.93
C SER A 232 13.84 -6.72 8.17
N VAL A 233 15.15 -6.83 8.41
CA VAL A 233 16.09 -7.62 7.57
C VAL A 233 15.89 -9.12 7.62
N SER A 234 15.33 -9.68 8.70
CA SER A 234 15.29 -11.14 8.83
C SER A 234 14.02 -11.84 8.35
N TYR A 235 12.90 -11.13 8.16
CA TYR A 235 11.60 -11.78 7.94
C TYR A 235 10.69 -11.13 6.90
N THR A 236 11.06 -10.00 6.27
CA THR A 236 10.08 -9.23 5.52
C THR A 236 10.54 -8.84 4.12
N HIS A 237 9.59 -8.93 3.19
CA HIS A 237 9.65 -8.30 1.89
C HIS A 237 9.30 -6.83 2.09
N LEU A 238 10.30 -5.99 2.37
CA LEU A 238 10.06 -4.57 2.56
C LEU A 238 9.81 -3.90 1.21
N THR A 239 8.60 -3.41 1.01
CA THR A 239 8.31 -2.43 -0.03
C THR A 239 8.13 -1.06 0.63
N LEU A 240 8.78 -0.04 0.10
CA LEU A 240 8.36 1.32 0.37
C LEU A 240 7.10 1.56 -0.45
N PRO A 241 5.98 1.99 0.15
CA PRO A 241 4.90 2.51 -0.64
C PRO A 241 5.48 3.63 -1.50
N THR A 242 5.22 3.57 -2.79
CA THR A 242 5.71 4.57 -3.72
C THR A 242 5.12 5.90 -3.30
N ILE A 243 5.98 6.78 -2.84
CA ILE A 243 5.60 8.14 -2.51
C ILE A 243 5.28 8.81 -3.82
N LEU A 244 4.00 9.03 -4.07
CA LEU A 244 3.54 9.93 -5.10
C LEU A 244 3.82 11.36 -4.67
N LEU A 245 4.87 11.93 -5.23
CA LEU A 245 4.88 13.37 -5.45
C LEU A 245 4.09 13.61 -6.74
N VAL A 246 2.88 14.11 -6.61
CA VAL A 246 2.12 14.69 -7.70
C VAL A 246 2.50 16.15 -7.78
#